data_bbfc16a385ae760c620ebe6a88b36af4
#
_entry.id   bbfc16a385ae760c620ebe6a88b36af4
#
_cell.length_a   1.000
_cell.length_b   1.000
_cell.length_c   1.000
_cell.angle_alpha   90.00
_cell.angle_beta   90.00
_cell.angle_gamma   90.00
#
_symmetry.space_group_name_H-M   'P 1'
#
loop_
_entity.id
_entity.type
_entity.pdbx_description
1 polymer ?
#
loop_
_entity_poly.entity_id
_entity_poly.type
_entity_poly.pdbx_seq_one_letter_code
_entity_poly.pdbx_strand_id
1 'polypeptide(L)'
;MGYRNSSGPGNFLTNLSTFEDESINSLRIEDRNFERNRNGYNINVGLEYFLSKESSITGTYFFRDSDNKNLSNNIIRVFDINDNLEFSDTRIQDEDEIDKTSQFALNYTNNINSSGHKLTIDFQYSESEEIETAFINDSLAEENNITTEDSKNTLIQSDYVLPIGENTQFEIGYRGEFQDLTSDFLVTRTPTLDFDPSNNLIFKQNVNALYSQFGSKLNKFSYLLGLRTEITDVKVRLTNTNEKFDYKYTELFPTINVGFERTEDQSFTIGYSRRLRRPRFWYLNPFESRSSQNVIYKGNPALIPTFTNSFDLGFLQKIGKLTLNSSIYFQHSINAIQRVSRDEIRFIDGVNQVITIREPINLASEDRFGFELTTNYNPSKKVRLSGSFNVFQQESKGLYAYNKFIIDETSGDIIATPETQDLGNTNNSWFTRFNATFSLPWEIQMQNRLSYRGPRKTAQSESEGIFSANIALSKDVFKEKGSLVLNVSDVFNSRKRKSTNYNPSKENPTSISYQESQWRVRQVSLNFTYRFNQKKKQQRDRRSGEDFEGSEDFGSP
;
A
#
# COMPACT_ATOMS: atom_id res chain seq x y z
N MET A 1 11.82 18.55 -14.89
CA MET A 1 11.63 17.52 -15.93
C MET A 1 12.46 16.30 -15.57
N GLY A 2 11.88 15.13 -15.62
CA GLY A 2 12.53 13.85 -15.35
C GLY A 2 12.22 12.84 -16.43
N TYR A 3 13.20 12.00 -16.79
CA TYR A 3 13.01 10.82 -17.62
C TYR A 3 13.44 9.59 -16.83
N ARG A 4 12.69 8.53 -16.95
CA ARG A 4 12.98 7.24 -16.32
C ARG A 4 12.92 6.15 -17.37
N ASN A 5 13.96 5.31 -17.38
CA ASN A 5 13.97 4.05 -18.09
C ASN A 5 14.49 2.99 -17.12
N SER A 6 13.74 1.91 -16.92
CA SER A 6 14.15 0.84 -16.03
C SER A 6 13.62 -0.49 -16.52
N SER A 7 14.47 -1.51 -16.49
CA SER A 7 14.11 -2.91 -16.71
C SER A 7 14.39 -3.70 -15.43
N GLY A 8 13.62 -4.74 -15.18
CA GLY A 8 13.86 -5.59 -14.03
C GLY A 8 13.10 -6.92 -14.12
N PRO A 9 13.83 -8.04 -14.05
CA PRO A 9 13.21 -9.35 -13.95
C PRO A 9 12.64 -9.59 -12.55
N GLY A 10 11.69 -10.51 -12.49
CA GLY A 10 11.16 -11.09 -11.28
C GLY A 10 10.71 -12.51 -11.52
N ASN A 11 10.44 -13.23 -10.45
CA ASN A 11 9.94 -14.58 -10.50
C ASN A 11 8.88 -14.87 -9.45
N PHE A 12 8.07 -15.87 -9.73
CA PHE A 12 6.99 -16.35 -8.88
C PHE A 12 6.94 -17.87 -8.98
N LEU A 13 7.10 -18.56 -7.87
CA LEU A 13 6.94 -20.00 -7.78
C LEU A 13 5.72 -20.30 -6.91
N THR A 14 4.81 -21.12 -7.41
CA THR A 14 3.66 -21.63 -6.66
C THR A 14 3.65 -23.15 -6.72
N ASN A 15 3.59 -23.79 -5.54
CA ASN A 15 3.31 -25.22 -5.41
C ASN A 15 1.94 -25.35 -4.72
N LEU A 16 0.97 -25.86 -5.43
CA LEU A 16 -0.39 -26.09 -4.94
C LEU A 16 -0.63 -27.59 -4.80
N SER A 17 -0.78 -28.07 -3.58
CA SER A 17 -1.21 -29.44 -3.28
C SER A 17 -2.69 -29.44 -2.97
N THR A 18 -3.46 -30.30 -3.61
CA THR A 18 -4.87 -30.57 -3.30
C THR A 18 -4.99 -31.87 -2.52
N PHE A 19 -5.99 -31.95 -1.66
CA PHE A 19 -6.19 -33.09 -0.77
C PHE A 19 -7.59 -33.69 -0.96
N GLU A 20 -7.65 -35.01 -0.90
CA GLU A 20 -8.87 -35.80 -0.84
C GLU A 20 -8.68 -36.83 0.28
N ASP A 21 -9.61 -36.92 1.22
CA ASP A 21 -9.53 -37.80 2.39
C ASP A 21 -8.16 -37.74 3.12
N GLU A 22 -7.67 -36.53 3.38
CA GLU A 22 -6.38 -36.23 4.02
C GLU A 22 -5.13 -36.67 3.24
N SER A 23 -5.31 -37.26 2.05
CA SER A 23 -4.21 -37.66 1.15
C SER A 23 -4.01 -36.64 0.04
N ILE A 24 -2.76 -36.46 -0.40
CA ILE A 24 -2.47 -35.59 -1.56
C ILE A 24 -3.11 -36.24 -2.79
N ASN A 25 -4.00 -35.51 -3.44
CA ASN A 25 -4.65 -35.92 -4.69
C ASN A 25 -3.86 -35.47 -5.93
N SER A 26 -3.40 -34.20 -5.91
CA SER A 26 -2.58 -33.66 -7.00
C SER A 26 -1.59 -32.62 -6.50
N LEU A 27 -0.50 -32.44 -7.26
CA LEU A 27 0.48 -31.38 -7.08
C LEU A 27 0.60 -30.56 -8.36
N ARG A 28 0.24 -29.26 -8.29
CA ARG A 28 0.44 -28.29 -9.36
C ARG A 28 1.61 -27.38 -9.03
N ILE A 29 2.57 -27.28 -9.95
CA ILE A 29 3.72 -26.38 -9.88
C ILE A 29 3.59 -25.33 -10.98
N GLU A 30 3.63 -24.05 -10.59
CA GLU A 30 3.70 -22.92 -11.51
C GLU A 30 5.01 -22.17 -11.28
N ASP A 31 5.85 -22.08 -12.32
CA ASP A 31 7.10 -21.33 -12.34
C ASP A 31 6.96 -20.18 -13.33
N ARG A 32 6.69 -19.00 -12.80
CA ARG A 32 6.46 -17.79 -13.58
C ARG A 32 7.66 -16.87 -13.51
N ASN A 33 8.24 -16.59 -14.67
CA ASN A 33 9.29 -15.61 -14.85
C ASN A 33 8.73 -14.43 -15.64
N PHE A 34 9.07 -13.21 -15.23
CA PHE A 34 8.60 -12.00 -15.91
C PHE A 34 9.69 -10.94 -16.00
N GLU A 35 9.62 -10.16 -17.06
CA GLU A 35 10.45 -8.98 -17.29
C GLU A 35 9.57 -7.76 -17.44
N ARG A 36 9.86 -6.71 -16.66
CA ARG A 36 9.15 -5.44 -16.70
C ARG A 36 10.04 -4.34 -17.17
N ASN A 37 9.62 -3.68 -18.23
CA ASN A 37 10.25 -2.50 -18.80
C ASN A 37 9.35 -1.29 -18.53
N ARG A 38 9.92 -0.24 -17.96
CA ARG A 38 9.21 1.00 -17.67
C ARG A 38 9.93 2.18 -18.26
N ASN A 39 9.24 2.88 -19.12
CA ASN A 39 9.67 4.14 -19.73
C ASN A 39 8.71 5.24 -19.32
N GLY A 40 9.22 6.44 -19.08
CA GLY A 40 8.32 7.54 -18.77
C GLY A 40 9.07 8.84 -18.57
N TYR A 41 8.33 9.92 -18.71
CA TYR A 41 8.82 11.24 -18.40
C TYR A 41 7.81 12.00 -17.55
N ASN A 42 8.32 12.95 -16.79
CA ASN A 42 7.49 13.85 -16.01
C ASN A 42 7.99 15.29 -16.11
N ILE A 43 7.05 16.21 -16.09
CA ILE A 43 7.28 17.65 -16.09
C ILE A 43 6.60 18.22 -14.87
N ASN A 44 7.31 19.07 -14.13
CA ASN A 44 6.76 19.82 -13.03
C ASN A 44 7.18 21.29 -13.19
N VAL A 45 6.19 22.18 -13.26
CA VAL A 45 6.39 23.63 -13.40
C VAL A 45 5.61 24.30 -12.27
N GLY A 46 6.26 25.23 -11.58
CA GLY A 46 5.63 26.00 -10.50
C GLY A 46 6.00 27.47 -10.60
N LEU A 47 5.03 28.32 -10.31
CA LEU A 47 5.19 29.78 -10.23
C LEU A 47 4.64 30.24 -8.87
N GLU A 48 5.40 31.08 -8.19
CA GLU A 48 4.96 31.75 -6.98
C GLU A 48 4.91 33.26 -7.23
N TYR A 49 3.77 33.85 -6.93
CA TYR A 49 3.56 35.29 -7.02
C TYR A 49 3.27 35.86 -5.64
N PHE A 50 4.10 36.80 -5.21
CA PHE A 50 3.95 37.50 -3.94
C PHE A 50 3.00 38.67 -4.11
N LEU A 51 1.81 38.57 -3.51
CA LEU A 51 0.83 39.66 -3.44
C LEU A 51 1.28 40.76 -2.48
N SER A 52 1.93 40.36 -1.39
CA SER A 52 2.56 41.22 -0.39
C SER A 52 3.77 40.51 0.21
N LYS A 53 4.40 41.09 1.25
CA LYS A 53 5.45 40.38 2.01
C LYS A 53 4.91 39.21 2.81
N GLU A 54 3.63 39.24 3.13
CA GLU A 54 2.92 38.30 3.99
C GLU A 54 2.09 37.27 3.20
N SER A 55 1.79 37.55 1.91
CA SER A 55 0.88 36.71 1.12
C SER A 55 1.43 36.35 -0.24
N SER A 56 1.23 35.10 -0.60
CA SER A 56 1.62 34.56 -1.91
C SER A 56 0.56 33.62 -2.49
N ILE A 57 0.57 33.50 -3.82
CA ILE A 57 -0.16 32.49 -4.57
C ILE A 57 0.87 31.65 -5.29
N THR A 58 0.82 30.32 -5.11
CA THR A 58 1.66 29.34 -5.80
C THR A 58 0.80 28.49 -6.70
N GLY A 59 1.07 28.54 -8.01
CA GLY A 59 0.48 27.65 -9.01
C GLY A 59 1.49 26.57 -9.42
N THR A 60 1.07 25.30 -9.47
CA THR A 60 1.91 24.21 -9.95
C THR A 60 1.15 23.36 -10.97
N TYR A 61 1.86 22.91 -11.99
CA TYR A 61 1.38 21.96 -12.95
C TYR A 61 2.35 20.78 -13.03
N PHE A 62 1.81 19.57 -12.86
CA PHE A 62 2.52 18.32 -13.00
C PHE A 62 1.91 17.51 -14.14
N PHE A 63 2.77 16.95 -14.97
CA PHE A 63 2.40 16.00 -16.02
C PHE A 63 3.34 14.80 -15.98
N ARG A 64 2.78 13.60 -16.12
CA ARG A 64 3.49 12.34 -16.27
C ARG A 64 2.90 11.56 -17.42
N ASP A 65 3.77 10.91 -18.19
CA ASP A 65 3.43 9.94 -19.21
C ASP A 65 4.39 8.76 -19.09
N SER A 66 3.86 7.55 -18.97
CA SER A 66 4.65 6.32 -18.83
C SER A 66 4.08 5.20 -19.68
N ASP A 67 5.00 4.45 -20.28
CA ASP A 67 4.77 3.25 -21.07
C ASP A 67 5.49 2.09 -20.36
N ASN A 68 4.73 1.12 -19.91
CA ASN A 68 5.21 -0.02 -19.18
C ASN A 68 4.90 -1.29 -19.98
N LYS A 69 5.89 -2.18 -20.10
CA LYS A 69 5.74 -3.47 -20.77
C LYS A 69 6.13 -4.58 -19.83
N ASN A 70 5.30 -5.61 -19.75
CA ASN A 70 5.52 -6.76 -18.89
C ASN A 70 5.34 -8.04 -19.69
N LEU A 71 6.42 -8.76 -19.93
CA LEU A 71 6.39 -10.08 -20.54
C LEU A 71 6.53 -11.15 -19.45
N SER A 72 5.58 -12.04 -19.38
CA SER A 72 5.52 -13.11 -18.38
C SER A 72 5.42 -14.47 -19.07
N ASN A 73 6.23 -15.42 -18.61
CA ASN A 73 6.20 -16.81 -19.01
C ASN A 73 5.97 -17.68 -17.78
N ASN A 74 4.86 -18.41 -17.73
CA ASN A 74 4.47 -19.28 -16.63
C ASN A 74 4.44 -20.75 -17.12
N ILE A 75 5.36 -21.56 -16.62
CA ILE A 75 5.40 -23.01 -16.88
C ILE A 75 4.56 -23.69 -15.80
N ILE A 76 3.53 -24.39 -16.25
CA ILE A 76 2.57 -25.10 -15.42
C ILE A 76 2.81 -26.60 -15.56
N ARG A 77 2.89 -27.31 -14.43
CA ARG A 77 3.00 -28.76 -14.39
C ARG A 77 2.09 -29.34 -13.33
N VAL A 78 1.33 -30.36 -13.66
CA VAL A 78 0.42 -31.07 -12.74
C VAL A 78 0.86 -32.52 -12.66
N PHE A 79 0.98 -32.99 -11.43
CA PHE A 79 1.39 -34.37 -11.11
C PHE A 79 0.26 -35.05 -10.34
N ASP A 80 0.10 -36.35 -10.59
CA ASP A 80 -0.78 -37.25 -9.83
C ASP A 80 -0.18 -37.58 -8.45
N ILE A 81 -0.93 -38.40 -7.68
CA ILE A 81 -0.51 -38.93 -6.36
C ILE A 81 0.80 -39.76 -6.42
N ASN A 82 1.17 -40.31 -7.58
CA ASN A 82 2.35 -41.17 -7.77
C ASN A 82 3.52 -40.37 -8.38
N ASP A 83 3.49 -39.04 -8.39
CA ASP A 83 4.46 -38.15 -9.03
C ASP A 83 4.56 -38.31 -10.56
N ASN A 84 3.55 -38.87 -11.23
CA ASN A 84 3.51 -38.91 -12.69
C ASN A 84 3.01 -37.57 -13.22
N LEU A 85 3.67 -37.06 -14.26
CA LEU A 85 3.26 -35.85 -14.94
C LEU A 85 1.98 -36.11 -15.75
N GLU A 86 0.86 -35.52 -15.35
CA GLU A 86 -0.43 -35.60 -16.03
C GLU A 86 -0.63 -34.51 -17.06
N PHE A 87 -0.16 -33.28 -16.73
CA PHE A 87 -0.37 -32.10 -17.57
C PHE A 87 0.83 -31.18 -17.51
N SER A 88 1.21 -30.63 -18.65
CA SER A 88 2.20 -29.54 -18.72
C SER A 88 1.79 -28.53 -19.76
N ASP A 89 1.87 -27.26 -19.41
CA ASP A 89 1.51 -26.13 -20.26
C ASP A 89 2.46 -24.95 -20.05
N THR A 90 2.48 -24.04 -21.01
CA THR A 90 3.21 -22.79 -20.94
C THR A 90 2.26 -21.65 -21.27
N ARG A 91 1.99 -20.79 -20.27
CA ARG A 91 1.15 -19.60 -20.41
C ARG A 91 2.02 -18.37 -20.56
N ILE A 92 1.91 -17.73 -21.71
CA ILE A 92 2.60 -16.48 -22.02
C ILE A 92 1.61 -15.33 -21.84
N GLN A 93 2.03 -14.27 -21.16
CA GLN A 93 1.28 -13.02 -21.04
C GLN A 93 2.17 -11.86 -21.47
N ASP A 94 1.74 -11.15 -22.48
CA ASP A 94 2.34 -9.90 -22.95
C ASP A 94 1.40 -8.74 -22.60
N GLU A 95 1.89 -7.78 -21.82
CA GLU A 95 1.09 -6.72 -21.22
C GLU A 95 1.75 -5.37 -21.52
N ASP A 96 0.99 -4.49 -22.12
CA ASP A 96 1.33 -3.08 -22.38
C ASP A 96 0.41 -2.19 -21.54
N GLU A 97 0.98 -1.29 -20.73
CA GLU A 97 0.28 -0.33 -19.88
C GLU A 97 0.75 1.09 -20.22
N ILE A 98 -0.17 1.95 -20.56
CA ILE A 98 0.04 3.39 -20.77
C ILE A 98 -0.65 4.14 -19.64
N ASP A 99 0.10 4.97 -18.90
CA ASP A 99 -0.41 5.76 -17.78
C ASP A 99 -0.07 7.25 -18.01
N LYS A 100 -1.09 8.08 -18.09
CA LYS A 100 -1.00 9.53 -18.22
C LYS A 100 -1.65 10.21 -17.04
N THR A 101 -0.94 11.13 -16.41
CA THR A 101 -1.45 11.91 -15.28
C THR A 101 -1.18 13.38 -15.48
N SER A 102 -2.20 14.21 -15.34
CA SER A 102 -2.11 15.66 -15.27
C SER A 102 -2.62 16.15 -13.92
N GLN A 103 -1.89 17.05 -13.28
CA GLN A 103 -2.30 17.65 -12.00
C GLN A 103 -2.05 19.16 -12.03
N PHE A 104 -3.05 19.91 -11.63
CA PHE A 104 -2.96 21.34 -11.35
C PHE A 104 -3.17 21.58 -9.87
N ALA A 105 -2.34 22.42 -9.24
CA ALA A 105 -2.55 22.84 -7.88
C ALA A 105 -2.37 24.35 -7.74
N LEU A 106 -3.20 24.96 -6.91
CA LEU A 106 -3.16 26.37 -6.55
C LEU A 106 -3.19 26.48 -5.02
N ASN A 107 -2.15 27.10 -4.46
CA ASN A 107 -2.05 27.37 -3.03
C ASN A 107 -2.04 28.88 -2.81
N TYR A 108 -2.90 29.35 -1.91
CA TYR A 108 -2.84 30.69 -1.36
C TYR A 108 -2.38 30.62 0.09
N THR A 109 -1.35 31.37 0.43
CA THR A 109 -0.85 31.50 1.80
C THR A 109 -0.85 32.97 2.21
N ASN A 110 -1.43 33.28 3.38
CA ASN A 110 -1.37 34.59 4.00
C ASN A 110 -0.93 34.47 5.46
N ASN A 111 0.26 35.00 5.77
CA ASN A 111 0.78 35.13 7.12
C ASN A 111 0.31 36.49 7.66
N ILE A 112 -0.81 36.53 8.38
CA ILE A 112 -1.50 37.74 8.83
C ILE A 112 -0.62 38.54 9.78
N ASN A 113 0.22 37.83 10.57
CA ASN A 113 1.24 38.45 11.41
C ASN A 113 2.43 37.54 11.68
N SER A 114 3.46 38.02 12.35
CA SER A 114 4.69 37.28 12.68
C SER A 114 4.51 36.25 13.82
N SER A 115 3.39 36.25 14.54
CA SER A 115 3.11 35.34 15.64
C SER A 115 2.51 34.00 15.19
N GLY A 116 2.42 33.74 13.85
CA GLY A 116 1.91 32.50 13.30
C GLY A 116 0.41 32.52 12.93
N HIS A 117 -0.24 33.71 13.00
CA HIS A 117 -1.60 33.90 12.51
C HIS A 117 -1.60 33.72 10.98
N LYS A 118 -2.27 32.69 10.48
CA LYS A 118 -2.12 32.24 9.10
C LYS A 118 -3.45 31.74 8.51
N LEU A 119 -3.65 32.04 7.24
CA LEU A 119 -4.68 31.42 6.39
C LEU A 119 -4.00 30.72 5.21
N THR A 120 -4.36 29.47 4.97
CA THR A 120 -4.02 28.76 3.74
C THR A 120 -5.27 28.28 3.03
N ILE A 121 -5.25 28.33 1.70
CA ILE A 121 -6.30 27.77 0.84
C ILE A 121 -5.61 26.97 -0.25
N ASP A 122 -5.97 25.71 -0.37
CA ASP A 122 -5.43 24.78 -1.34
C ASP A 122 -6.55 24.27 -2.25
N PHE A 123 -6.26 24.29 -3.54
CA PHE A 123 -7.06 23.64 -4.56
C PHE A 123 -6.15 22.73 -5.37
N GLN A 124 -6.57 21.48 -5.57
CA GLN A 124 -5.88 20.54 -6.45
C GLN A 124 -6.90 19.84 -7.34
N TYR A 125 -6.55 19.68 -8.59
CA TYR A 125 -7.28 18.87 -9.55
C TYR A 125 -6.31 17.95 -10.27
N SER A 126 -6.60 16.67 -10.30
CA SER A 126 -5.84 15.70 -11.07
C SER A 126 -6.76 14.84 -11.92
N GLU A 127 -6.26 14.50 -13.09
CA GLU A 127 -6.88 13.58 -14.03
C GLU A 127 -5.81 12.56 -14.45
N SER A 128 -6.18 11.28 -14.43
CA SER A 128 -5.33 10.19 -14.89
C SER A 128 -6.12 9.26 -15.80
N GLU A 129 -5.48 8.82 -16.86
CA GLU A 129 -5.93 7.79 -17.78
C GLU A 129 -4.90 6.66 -17.78
N GLU A 130 -5.36 5.43 -17.56
CA GLU A 130 -4.54 4.22 -17.64
C GLU A 130 -5.21 3.25 -18.60
N ILE A 131 -4.44 2.77 -19.58
CA ILE A 131 -4.88 1.75 -20.53
C ILE A 131 -3.90 0.58 -20.43
N GLU A 132 -4.40 -0.56 -20.00
CA GLU A 132 -3.68 -1.82 -19.95
C GLU A 132 -4.26 -2.77 -20.98
N THR A 133 -3.40 -3.33 -21.83
CA THR A 133 -3.74 -4.39 -22.79
C THR A 133 -2.90 -5.60 -22.49
N ALA A 134 -3.52 -6.74 -22.19
CA ALA A 134 -2.84 -7.99 -21.90
C ALA A 134 -3.25 -9.06 -22.91
N PHE A 135 -2.31 -9.54 -23.70
CA PHE A 135 -2.47 -10.72 -24.54
C PHE A 135 -1.96 -11.96 -23.81
N ILE A 136 -2.83 -12.96 -23.66
CA ILE A 136 -2.55 -14.20 -22.93
C ILE A 136 -2.75 -15.38 -23.88
N ASN A 137 -1.74 -16.24 -23.94
CA ASN A 137 -1.75 -17.42 -24.78
C ASN A 137 -1.25 -18.64 -24.00
N ASP A 138 -2.03 -19.72 -24.03
CA ASP A 138 -1.69 -21.03 -23.50
C ASP A 138 -2.24 -22.14 -24.41
N SER A 139 -2.09 -23.41 -24.04
CA SER A 139 -2.56 -24.54 -24.85
C SER A 139 -4.09 -24.63 -24.97
N LEU A 140 -4.83 -23.95 -24.07
CA LEU A 140 -6.29 -24.01 -23.99
C LEU A 140 -6.97 -22.85 -24.71
N ALA A 141 -6.32 -21.68 -24.75
CA ALA A 141 -6.94 -20.48 -25.27
C ALA A 141 -5.98 -19.35 -25.64
N GLU A 142 -6.46 -18.48 -26.52
CA GLU A 142 -5.95 -17.12 -26.71
C GLU A 142 -6.93 -16.12 -26.10
N GLU A 143 -6.43 -15.22 -25.27
CA GLU A 143 -7.24 -14.22 -24.56
C GLU A 143 -6.61 -12.83 -24.70
N ASN A 144 -7.45 -11.83 -25.00
CA ASN A 144 -7.07 -10.42 -25.01
C ASN A 144 -7.93 -9.67 -24.00
N ASN A 145 -7.27 -9.03 -23.03
CA ASN A 145 -7.89 -8.23 -22.00
C ASN A 145 -7.52 -6.78 -22.20
N ILE A 146 -8.49 -5.90 -22.11
CA ILE A 146 -8.27 -4.46 -22.17
C ILE A 146 -8.92 -3.86 -20.93
N THR A 147 -8.11 -3.16 -20.12
CA THR A 147 -8.59 -2.36 -18.99
C THR A 147 -8.36 -0.90 -19.31
N THR A 148 -9.39 -0.07 -19.19
CA THR A 148 -9.27 1.38 -19.29
C THR A 148 -9.75 2.00 -17.98
N GLU A 149 -8.90 2.75 -17.31
CA GLU A 149 -9.24 3.45 -16.07
C GLU A 149 -9.08 4.96 -16.25
N ASP A 150 -10.19 5.69 -16.04
CA ASP A 150 -10.23 7.15 -15.99
C ASP A 150 -10.49 7.60 -14.56
N SER A 151 -9.63 8.43 -14.00
CA SER A 151 -9.79 8.96 -12.64
C SER A 151 -9.66 10.48 -12.61
N LYS A 152 -10.62 11.12 -11.93
CA LYS A 152 -10.63 12.56 -11.65
C LYS A 152 -10.71 12.78 -10.15
N ASN A 153 -9.74 13.55 -9.62
CA ASN A 153 -9.67 13.84 -8.20
C ASN A 153 -9.61 15.36 -7.99
N THR A 154 -10.49 15.86 -7.13
CA THR A 154 -10.52 17.26 -6.71
C THR A 154 -10.33 17.36 -5.22
N LEU A 155 -9.40 18.19 -4.77
CA LEU A 155 -9.18 18.55 -3.37
C LEU A 155 -9.38 20.04 -3.19
N ILE A 156 -10.15 20.41 -2.18
CA ILE A 156 -10.31 21.78 -1.69
C ILE A 156 -10.04 21.77 -0.19
N GLN A 157 -9.08 22.56 0.27
CA GLN A 157 -8.77 22.66 1.69
C GLN A 157 -8.56 24.11 2.09
N SER A 158 -9.02 24.46 3.29
CA SER A 158 -8.76 25.76 3.89
C SER A 158 -8.44 25.60 5.36
N ASP A 159 -7.31 26.15 5.80
CA ASP A 159 -6.83 26.11 7.17
C ASP A 159 -6.64 27.53 7.70
N TYR A 160 -7.24 27.81 8.83
CA TYR A 160 -7.08 29.07 9.57
C TYR A 160 -6.47 28.78 10.93
N VAL A 161 -5.30 29.37 11.17
CA VAL A 161 -4.51 29.23 12.39
C VAL A 161 -4.54 30.55 13.16
N LEU A 162 -5.03 30.53 14.39
CA LEU A 162 -5.13 31.66 15.29
C LEU A 162 -4.26 31.43 16.53
N PRO A 163 -3.07 32.07 16.63
CA PRO A 163 -2.31 32.12 17.87
C PRO A 163 -3.03 32.94 18.92
N ILE A 164 -3.08 32.46 20.15
CA ILE A 164 -3.68 33.11 21.31
C ILE A 164 -2.58 33.28 22.35
N GLY A 165 -1.91 34.45 22.33
CA GLY A 165 -0.69 34.67 23.10
C GLY A 165 0.49 33.85 22.56
N GLU A 166 1.45 33.53 23.43
CA GLU A 166 2.72 32.88 23.02
C GLU A 166 2.65 31.33 22.98
N ASN A 167 1.74 30.74 23.73
CA ASN A 167 1.75 29.30 24.02
C ASN A 167 0.46 28.56 23.62
N THR A 168 -0.50 29.28 23.04
CA THR A 168 -1.80 28.69 22.69
C THR A 168 -2.12 28.98 21.23
N GLN A 169 -2.69 28.01 20.56
CA GLN A 169 -3.07 28.07 19.17
C GLN A 169 -4.43 27.39 18.97
N PHE A 170 -5.28 28.01 18.21
CA PHE A 170 -6.54 27.44 17.74
C PHE A 170 -6.48 27.33 16.22
N GLU A 171 -6.92 26.20 15.72
CA GLU A 171 -7.01 25.92 14.29
C GLU A 171 -8.43 25.50 13.93
N ILE A 172 -8.91 25.95 12.79
CA ILE A 172 -10.14 25.47 12.16
C ILE A 172 -9.91 25.30 10.68
N GLY A 173 -10.44 24.24 10.11
CA GLY A 173 -10.26 23.96 8.69
C GLY A 173 -11.41 23.18 8.10
N TYR A 174 -11.47 23.24 6.78
CA TYR A 174 -12.35 22.46 5.93
C TYR A 174 -11.52 21.70 4.90
N ARG A 175 -11.91 20.43 4.61
CA ARG A 175 -11.33 19.63 3.52
C ARG A 175 -12.43 18.91 2.77
N GLY A 176 -12.53 19.16 1.47
CA GLY A 176 -13.36 18.45 0.52
C GLY A 176 -12.52 17.62 -0.42
N GLU A 177 -12.80 16.32 -0.54
CA GLU A 177 -12.18 15.40 -1.48
C GLU A 177 -13.28 14.78 -2.34
N PHE A 178 -13.13 14.88 -3.67
CA PHE A 178 -14.09 14.40 -4.64
C PHE A 178 -13.35 13.53 -5.65
N GLN A 179 -13.73 12.27 -5.75
CA GLN A 179 -13.14 11.30 -6.67
C GLN A 179 -14.23 10.71 -7.55
N ASP A 180 -14.02 10.78 -8.85
CA ASP A 180 -14.77 10.05 -9.88
C ASP A 180 -13.78 9.11 -10.60
N LEU A 181 -14.10 7.83 -10.66
CA LEU A 181 -13.30 6.83 -11.37
C LEU A 181 -14.23 5.92 -12.17
N THR A 182 -13.84 5.65 -13.41
CA THR A 182 -14.48 4.66 -14.28
C THR A 182 -13.43 3.63 -14.67
N SER A 183 -13.77 2.34 -14.57
CA SER A 183 -12.90 1.25 -15.01
C SER A 183 -13.70 0.35 -15.94
N ASP A 184 -13.28 0.28 -17.20
CA ASP A 184 -13.81 -0.61 -18.22
C ASP A 184 -12.91 -1.82 -18.37
N PHE A 185 -13.45 -3.01 -18.21
CA PHE A 185 -12.74 -4.27 -18.39
C PHE A 185 -13.41 -5.10 -19.48
N LEU A 186 -12.69 -5.32 -20.57
CA LEU A 186 -13.12 -6.10 -21.71
C LEU A 186 -12.25 -7.33 -21.87
N VAL A 187 -12.88 -8.50 -21.98
CA VAL A 187 -12.20 -9.79 -22.25
C VAL A 187 -12.71 -10.35 -23.55
N THR A 188 -11.79 -10.72 -24.43
CA THR A 188 -12.06 -11.47 -25.66
C THR A 188 -11.24 -12.75 -25.64
N ARG A 189 -11.88 -13.92 -25.75
CA ARG A 189 -11.22 -15.23 -25.67
C ARG A 189 -11.67 -16.17 -26.77
N THR A 190 -10.73 -16.98 -27.26
CA THR A 190 -10.98 -18.07 -28.22
C THR A 190 -10.34 -19.37 -27.68
N PRO A 191 -11.14 -20.44 -27.46
CA PRO A 191 -12.60 -20.49 -27.56
C PRO A 191 -13.28 -19.58 -26.52
N THR A 192 -14.50 -19.15 -26.80
CA THR A 192 -15.27 -18.28 -25.91
C THR A 192 -15.62 -18.99 -24.60
N LEU A 193 -15.65 -18.23 -23.49
CA LEU A 193 -16.17 -18.71 -22.22
C LEU A 193 -17.70 -18.84 -22.26
N ASP A 194 -18.26 -19.72 -21.41
CA ASP A 194 -19.71 -19.85 -21.23
C ASP A 194 -20.34 -18.64 -20.53
N PHE A 195 -19.52 -17.75 -19.99
CA PHE A 195 -19.93 -16.48 -19.36
C PHE A 195 -19.02 -15.33 -19.85
N ASP A 196 -19.55 -14.11 -19.87
CA ASP A 196 -18.79 -12.89 -20.21
C ASP A 196 -18.21 -12.27 -18.91
N PRO A 197 -16.88 -12.28 -18.71
CA PRO A 197 -16.24 -11.64 -17.57
C PRO A 197 -16.10 -10.11 -17.72
N SER A 198 -16.44 -9.57 -18.89
CA SER A 198 -16.33 -8.12 -19.16
C SER A 198 -17.33 -7.33 -18.31
N ASN A 199 -16.89 -6.19 -17.77
CA ASN A 199 -17.77 -5.31 -17.00
C ASN A 199 -17.23 -3.87 -17.00
N ASN A 200 -18.12 -2.94 -16.66
CA ASN A 200 -17.79 -1.53 -16.42
C ASN A 200 -18.12 -1.18 -14.97
N LEU A 201 -17.18 -0.55 -14.28
CA LEU A 201 -17.33 -0.09 -12.91
C LEU A 201 -17.23 1.43 -12.86
N ILE A 202 -18.22 2.06 -12.24
CA ILE A 202 -18.22 3.49 -11.93
C ILE A 202 -18.11 3.65 -10.41
N PHE A 203 -17.05 4.31 -9.96
CA PHE A 203 -16.81 4.62 -8.56
C PHE A 203 -16.81 6.12 -8.33
N LYS A 204 -17.63 6.57 -7.37
CA LYS A 204 -17.67 7.97 -6.93
C LYS A 204 -17.54 8.05 -5.43
N GLN A 205 -16.65 8.89 -4.95
CA GLN A 205 -16.46 9.15 -3.53
C GLN A 205 -16.37 10.64 -3.26
N ASN A 206 -17.25 11.13 -2.39
CA ASN A 206 -17.25 12.50 -1.92
C ASN A 206 -17.06 12.52 -0.41
N VAL A 207 -16.02 13.21 0.05
CA VAL A 207 -15.71 13.37 1.47
C VAL A 207 -15.67 14.85 1.79
N ASN A 208 -16.51 15.27 2.74
CA ASN A 208 -16.49 16.63 3.28
C ASN A 208 -16.13 16.56 4.76
N ALA A 209 -15.12 17.28 5.18
CA ALA A 209 -14.65 17.28 6.54
C ALA A 209 -14.52 18.72 7.09
N LEU A 210 -15.06 18.92 8.28
CA LEU A 210 -14.83 20.10 9.09
C LEU A 210 -14.04 19.69 10.33
N TYR A 211 -13.00 20.42 10.68
CA TYR A 211 -12.17 20.10 11.82
C TYR A 211 -11.74 21.35 12.58
N SER A 212 -11.52 21.16 13.87
CA SER A 212 -10.92 22.16 14.74
C SER A 212 -9.91 21.52 15.68
N GLN A 213 -8.89 22.26 16.04
CA GLN A 213 -7.84 21.83 16.93
C GLN A 213 -7.45 22.98 17.88
N PHE A 214 -7.28 22.65 19.15
CA PHE A 214 -6.80 23.54 20.17
C PHE A 214 -5.51 22.98 20.78
N GLY A 215 -4.42 23.74 20.68
CA GLY A 215 -3.13 23.41 21.26
C GLY A 215 -2.72 24.46 22.29
N SER A 216 -2.22 24.04 23.45
CA SER A 216 -1.70 24.94 24.48
C SER A 216 -0.55 24.34 25.25
N LYS A 217 0.40 25.18 25.67
CA LYS A 217 1.49 24.80 26.56
C LYS A 217 1.38 25.61 27.85
N LEU A 218 1.19 24.92 28.97
CA LEU A 218 1.15 25.50 30.29
C LEU A 218 2.28 24.93 31.16
N ASN A 219 3.31 25.73 31.42
CA ASN A 219 4.52 25.29 32.12
C ASN A 219 5.17 24.07 31.43
N LYS A 220 5.16 22.92 32.12
CA LYS A 220 5.71 21.64 31.64
C LYS A 220 4.70 20.77 30.89
N PHE A 221 3.44 21.17 30.82
CA PHE A 221 2.40 20.44 30.15
C PHE A 221 2.06 21.05 28.80
N SER A 222 1.85 20.20 27.80
CA SER A 222 1.30 20.56 26.51
C SER A 222 0.03 19.77 26.25
N TYR A 223 -0.97 20.42 25.67
CA TYR A 223 -2.27 19.83 25.37
C TYR A 223 -2.60 20.07 23.91
N LEU A 224 -3.09 19.03 23.24
CA LEU A 224 -3.67 19.13 21.91
C LEU A 224 -5.03 18.40 21.94
N LEU A 225 -6.08 19.15 21.65
CA LEU A 225 -7.44 18.64 21.55
C LEU A 225 -7.94 18.91 20.15
N GLY A 226 -8.30 17.89 19.40
CA GLY A 226 -8.80 17.98 18.03
C GLY A 226 -10.12 17.24 17.87
N LEU A 227 -10.98 17.77 17.02
CA LEU A 227 -12.19 17.10 16.57
C LEU A 227 -12.37 17.33 15.07
N ARG A 228 -12.52 16.24 14.34
CA ARG A 228 -12.83 16.24 12.91
C ARG A 228 -14.14 15.51 12.69
N THR A 229 -15.03 16.08 11.90
CA THR A 229 -16.28 15.46 11.44
C THR A 229 -16.15 15.23 9.94
N GLU A 230 -16.43 14.02 9.48
CA GLU A 230 -16.45 13.68 8.06
C GLU A 230 -17.83 13.18 7.64
N ILE A 231 -18.33 13.76 6.54
CA ILE A 231 -19.51 13.27 5.81
C ILE A 231 -19.02 12.65 4.52
N THR A 232 -19.25 11.36 4.36
CA THR A 232 -18.78 10.58 3.20
C THR A 232 -19.98 10.01 2.44
N ASP A 233 -19.95 10.12 1.12
CA ASP A 233 -20.90 9.50 0.18
C ASP A 233 -20.07 8.69 -0.84
N VAL A 234 -20.26 7.36 -0.87
CA VAL A 234 -19.59 6.45 -1.81
C VAL A 234 -20.64 5.75 -2.64
N LYS A 235 -20.44 5.73 -3.95
CA LYS A 235 -21.30 5.04 -4.91
C LYS A 235 -20.46 4.13 -5.80
N VAL A 236 -20.79 2.86 -5.84
CA VAL A 236 -20.21 1.87 -6.74
C VAL A 236 -21.31 1.34 -7.64
N ARG A 237 -21.09 1.32 -8.94
CA ARG A 237 -22.04 0.84 -9.95
C ARG A 237 -21.32 -0.14 -10.86
N LEU A 238 -21.89 -1.31 -11.03
CA LEU A 238 -21.50 -2.28 -12.06
C LEU A 238 -22.56 -2.23 -13.15
N THR A 239 -22.18 -1.78 -14.35
CA THR A 239 -23.19 -1.46 -15.37
C THR A 239 -23.76 -2.71 -16.06
N ASN A 240 -22.94 -3.74 -16.27
CA ASN A 240 -23.37 -4.96 -16.96
C ASN A 240 -24.28 -5.82 -16.08
N THR A 241 -24.06 -5.85 -14.76
CA THR A 241 -24.88 -6.62 -13.80
C THR A 241 -25.98 -5.77 -13.14
N ASN A 242 -25.99 -4.44 -13.35
CA ASN A 242 -26.87 -3.47 -12.68
C ASN A 242 -26.75 -3.45 -11.15
N GLU A 243 -25.65 -3.95 -10.61
CA GLU A 243 -25.40 -3.92 -9.17
C GLU A 243 -25.02 -2.52 -8.69
N LYS A 244 -25.51 -2.17 -7.48
CA LYS A 244 -25.35 -0.84 -6.90
C LYS A 244 -25.01 -0.98 -5.42
N PHE A 245 -23.93 -0.32 -5.01
CA PHE A 245 -23.50 -0.26 -3.63
C PHE A 245 -23.37 1.21 -3.22
N ASP A 246 -24.23 1.67 -2.32
CA ASP A 246 -24.30 3.04 -1.85
C ASP A 246 -24.03 3.09 -0.36
N TYR A 247 -23.03 3.87 0.04
CA TYR A 247 -22.66 4.06 1.44
C TYR A 247 -22.65 5.55 1.76
N LYS A 248 -23.42 5.93 2.77
CA LYS A 248 -23.38 7.29 3.31
C LYS A 248 -23.25 7.23 4.82
N TYR A 249 -22.24 7.90 5.34
CA TYR A 249 -21.98 7.92 6.77
C TYR A 249 -21.40 9.25 7.21
N THR A 250 -21.62 9.58 8.50
CA THR A 250 -21.06 10.73 9.17
C THR A 250 -20.34 10.23 10.41
N GLU A 251 -19.03 10.55 10.52
CA GLU A 251 -18.18 10.04 11.57
C GLU A 251 -17.39 11.15 12.25
N LEU A 252 -17.11 10.93 13.55
CA LEU A 252 -16.34 11.82 14.39
C LEU A 252 -14.97 11.21 14.68
N PHE A 253 -13.93 12.03 14.56
CA PHE A 253 -12.53 11.67 14.78
C PHE A 253 -11.91 12.59 15.83
N PRO A 254 -12.09 12.26 17.12
CA PRO A 254 -11.41 12.97 18.20
C PRO A 254 -9.92 12.62 18.24
N THR A 255 -9.11 13.61 18.60
CA THR A 255 -7.68 13.48 18.90
C THR A 255 -7.38 14.19 20.20
N ILE A 256 -6.69 13.51 21.11
CA ILE A 256 -6.26 14.05 22.40
C ILE A 256 -4.80 13.69 22.58
N ASN A 257 -3.94 14.68 22.78
CA ASN A 257 -2.55 14.45 23.16
C ASN A 257 -2.21 15.31 24.38
N VAL A 258 -1.57 14.72 25.35
CA VAL A 258 -1.06 15.38 26.55
C VAL A 258 0.42 15.09 26.66
N GLY A 259 1.24 16.12 26.67
CA GLY A 259 2.69 16.03 26.86
C GLY A 259 3.09 16.56 28.22
N PHE A 260 4.11 15.93 28.84
CA PHE A 260 4.75 16.38 30.08
C PHE A 260 6.27 16.46 29.87
N GLU A 261 6.83 17.65 29.90
CA GLU A 261 8.27 17.90 29.85
C GLU A 261 8.84 17.84 31.28
N ARG A 262 9.43 16.69 31.66
CA ARG A 262 10.08 16.55 32.96
C ARG A 262 11.33 17.44 33.02
N THR A 263 12.16 17.38 31.97
CA THR A 263 13.33 18.19 31.72
C THR A 263 13.42 18.53 30.24
N GLU A 264 14.37 19.39 29.81
CA GLU A 264 14.64 19.67 28.39
C GLU A 264 15.02 18.42 27.57
N ASP A 265 15.47 17.36 28.25
CA ASP A 265 15.92 16.10 27.65
C ASP A 265 14.95 14.94 27.85
N GLN A 266 13.89 15.12 28.65
CA GLN A 266 12.92 14.06 28.96
C GLN A 266 11.49 14.56 28.83
N SER A 267 10.71 13.85 28.02
CA SER A 267 9.28 14.10 27.92
C SER A 267 8.47 12.81 27.82
N PHE A 268 7.26 12.87 28.33
CA PHE A 268 6.25 11.83 28.23
C PHE A 268 5.07 12.36 27.43
N THR A 269 4.42 11.49 26.67
CA THR A 269 3.20 11.81 25.93
C THR A 269 2.16 10.73 26.13
N ILE A 270 0.91 11.11 26.25
CA ILE A 270 -0.25 10.22 26.22
C ILE A 270 -1.11 10.70 25.06
N GLY A 271 -1.42 9.79 24.15
CA GLY A 271 -2.20 10.05 22.96
C GLY A 271 -3.43 9.17 22.85
N TYR A 272 -4.51 9.74 22.33
CA TYR A 272 -5.68 9.02 21.84
C TYR A 272 -6.08 9.59 20.48
N SER A 273 -6.38 8.73 19.53
CA SER A 273 -6.97 9.14 18.26
C SER A 273 -7.90 8.07 17.70
N ARG A 274 -9.01 8.48 17.09
CA ARG A 274 -9.84 7.65 16.25
C ARG A 274 -9.53 7.95 14.79
N ARG A 275 -9.38 6.91 13.97
CA ARG A 275 -9.01 7.00 12.55
C ARG A 275 -9.90 6.10 11.71
N LEU A 276 -9.99 6.43 10.42
CA LEU A 276 -10.72 5.71 9.40
C LEU A 276 -9.75 5.27 8.30
N ARG A 277 -9.89 4.03 7.85
CA ARG A 277 -9.25 3.54 6.63
C ARG A 277 -10.32 3.05 5.65
N ARG A 278 -10.50 3.77 4.55
CA ARG A 278 -11.41 3.38 3.48
C ARG A 278 -10.82 2.24 2.66
N PRO A 279 -11.67 1.32 2.11
CA PRO A 279 -11.21 0.39 1.10
C PRO A 279 -10.61 1.18 -0.08
N ARG A 280 -9.48 0.72 -0.60
CA ARG A 280 -8.92 1.27 -1.84
C ARG A 280 -9.76 0.80 -3.03
N PHE A 281 -9.76 1.53 -4.13
CA PHE A 281 -10.53 1.19 -5.33
C PHE A 281 -10.33 -0.28 -5.77
N TRP A 282 -9.11 -0.75 -5.89
CA TRP A 282 -8.80 -2.12 -6.31
C TRP A 282 -9.31 -3.22 -5.33
N TYR A 283 -9.60 -2.89 -4.04
CA TYR A 283 -10.34 -3.79 -3.13
C TYR A 283 -11.83 -3.85 -3.44
N LEU A 284 -12.37 -2.80 -4.07
CA LEU A 284 -13.80 -2.72 -4.44
C LEU A 284 -14.06 -3.25 -5.85
N ASN A 285 -13.03 -3.29 -6.70
CA ASN A 285 -13.16 -3.76 -8.09
C ASN A 285 -13.36 -5.28 -8.13
N PRO A 286 -14.56 -5.79 -8.51
CA PRO A 286 -14.88 -7.21 -8.51
C PRO A 286 -14.38 -7.96 -9.74
N PHE A 287 -13.65 -7.30 -10.65
CA PHE A 287 -13.12 -7.92 -11.85
C PHE A 287 -12.13 -9.02 -11.48
N GLU A 288 -12.25 -10.15 -12.14
CA GLU A 288 -11.43 -11.31 -11.87
C GLU A 288 -10.07 -11.18 -12.56
N SER A 289 -8.98 -11.38 -11.80
CA SER A 289 -7.64 -11.41 -12.38
C SER A 289 -7.49 -12.58 -13.35
N ARG A 290 -6.77 -12.38 -14.44
CA ARG A 290 -6.57 -13.38 -15.49
C ARG A 290 -5.14 -13.93 -15.52
N SER A 291 -4.31 -13.59 -14.55
CA SER A 291 -2.89 -13.98 -14.51
C SER A 291 -2.62 -15.45 -14.16
N SER A 292 -3.60 -16.14 -13.56
CA SER A 292 -3.56 -17.57 -13.27
C SER A 292 -4.88 -18.21 -13.69
N GLN A 293 -4.83 -19.47 -14.10
CA GLN A 293 -6.02 -20.23 -14.45
C GLN A 293 -6.80 -20.69 -13.21
N ASN A 294 -6.10 -21.00 -12.10
CA ASN A 294 -6.70 -21.63 -10.92
C ASN A 294 -6.73 -20.74 -9.67
N VAL A 295 -6.04 -19.59 -9.67
CA VAL A 295 -6.07 -18.64 -8.55
C VAL A 295 -6.52 -17.29 -9.09
N ILE A 296 -7.73 -16.91 -8.71
CA ILE A 296 -8.38 -15.67 -9.14
C ILE A 296 -8.41 -14.70 -7.98
N TYR A 297 -7.90 -13.50 -8.21
CA TYR A 297 -8.05 -12.37 -7.31
C TYR A 297 -9.21 -11.51 -7.79
N LYS A 298 -10.10 -11.13 -6.87
CA LYS A 298 -11.15 -10.15 -7.14
C LYS A 298 -11.38 -9.27 -5.92
N GLY A 299 -11.86 -8.07 -6.14
CA GLY A 299 -12.30 -7.19 -5.07
C GLY A 299 -13.73 -7.50 -4.62
N ASN A 300 -14.16 -6.77 -3.60
CA ASN A 300 -15.50 -6.89 -3.02
C ASN A 300 -16.11 -5.49 -2.88
N PRO A 301 -17.04 -5.12 -3.73
CA PRO A 301 -17.68 -3.79 -3.70
C PRO A 301 -18.53 -3.55 -2.44
N ALA A 302 -18.84 -4.60 -1.66
CA ALA A 302 -19.59 -4.51 -0.41
C ALA A 302 -18.72 -4.13 0.81
N LEU A 303 -17.43 -3.88 0.63
CA LEU A 303 -16.54 -3.49 1.73
C LEU A 303 -16.89 -2.14 2.33
N ILE A 304 -16.90 -2.10 3.66
CA ILE A 304 -17.07 -0.89 4.45
C ILE A 304 -15.74 -0.47 5.10
N PRO A 305 -15.61 0.79 5.53
CA PRO A 305 -14.38 1.28 6.14
C PRO A 305 -14.02 0.57 7.45
N THR A 306 -12.71 0.46 7.70
CA THR A 306 -12.15 0.06 9.01
C THR A 306 -12.02 1.29 9.90
N PHE A 307 -12.53 1.23 11.12
CA PHE A 307 -12.35 2.26 12.15
C PHE A 307 -11.39 1.78 13.22
N THR A 308 -10.42 2.61 13.59
CA THR A 308 -9.40 2.26 14.57
C THR A 308 -9.35 3.31 15.68
N ASN A 309 -9.47 2.86 16.93
CA ASN A 309 -9.14 3.64 18.13
C ASN A 309 -7.70 3.29 18.53
N SER A 310 -6.86 4.30 18.67
CA SER A 310 -5.45 4.16 19.01
C SER A 310 -5.13 4.90 20.29
N PHE A 311 -4.46 4.22 21.21
CA PHE A 311 -3.93 4.76 22.47
C PHE A 311 -2.42 4.58 22.45
N ASP A 312 -1.67 5.60 22.84
CA ASP A 312 -0.22 5.54 22.93
C ASP A 312 0.33 6.23 24.18
N LEU A 313 1.37 5.64 24.74
CA LEU A 313 2.19 6.20 25.80
C LEU A 313 3.62 6.32 25.30
N GLY A 314 4.06 7.54 25.05
CA GLY A 314 5.37 7.86 24.50
C GLY A 314 6.34 8.36 25.58
N PHE A 315 7.63 8.06 25.38
CA PHE A 315 8.73 8.55 26.19
C PHE A 315 9.89 8.96 25.29
N LEU A 316 10.33 10.20 25.39
CA LEU A 316 11.50 10.74 24.70
C LEU A 316 12.60 11.02 25.72
N GLN A 317 13.81 10.56 25.40
CA GLN A 317 15.03 10.79 26.16
C GLN A 317 16.16 11.23 25.23
N LYS A 318 16.80 12.36 25.54
CA LYS A 318 18.05 12.78 24.93
C LYS A 318 19.21 12.51 25.90
N ILE A 319 20.28 11.89 25.41
CA ILE A 319 21.50 11.60 26.16
C ILE A 319 22.67 12.08 25.32
N GLY A 320 23.08 13.33 25.51
CA GLY A 320 24.09 13.96 24.68
C GLY A 320 23.72 13.94 23.19
N LYS A 321 24.41 13.13 22.38
CA LYS A 321 24.18 13.01 20.94
C LYS A 321 23.20 11.88 20.54
N LEU A 322 22.67 11.17 21.52
CA LEU A 322 21.70 10.08 21.34
C LEU A 322 20.30 10.59 21.70
N THR A 323 19.34 10.39 20.81
CA THR A 323 17.92 10.58 21.07
C THR A 323 17.23 9.23 20.98
N LEU A 324 16.49 8.89 22.04
CA LEU A 324 15.64 7.71 22.14
C LEU A 324 14.20 8.18 22.19
N ASN A 325 13.35 7.61 21.32
CA ASN A 325 11.91 7.80 21.39
C ASN A 325 11.28 6.42 21.44
N SER A 326 10.54 6.12 22.50
CA SER A 326 9.86 4.84 22.69
C SER A 326 8.38 5.05 22.96
N SER A 327 7.54 4.11 22.54
CA SER A 327 6.12 4.13 22.84
C SER A 327 5.58 2.72 23.04
N ILE A 328 4.58 2.62 23.91
CA ILE A 328 3.70 1.47 24.04
C ILE A 328 2.36 1.90 23.45
N TYR A 329 1.77 1.08 22.61
CA TYR A 329 0.52 1.41 21.97
C TYR A 329 -0.48 0.24 22.01
N PHE A 330 -1.76 0.62 22.01
CA PHE A 330 -2.88 -0.29 21.83
C PHE A 330 -3.81 0.27 20.76
N GLN A 331 -4.21 -0.58 19.81
CA GLN A 331 -5.12 -0.24 18.73
C GLN A 331 -6.27 -1.26 18.72
N HIS A 332 -7.49 -0.74 18.70
CA HIS A 332 -8.70 -1.53 18.51
C HIS A 332 -9.37 -1.12 17.21
N SER A 333 -9.47 -2.05 16.27
CA SER A 333 -10.07 -1.83 14.94
C SER A 333 -11.36 -2.65 14.81
N ILE A 334 -12.39 -2.04 14.26
CA ILE A 334 -13.63 -2.72 13.85
C ILE A 334 -13.74 -2.72 12.33
N ASN A 335 -14.44 -3.70 11.77
CA ASN A 335 -14.56 -3.91 10.32
C ASN A 335 -13.18 -4.03 9.65
N ALA A 336 -12.22 -4.70 10.30
CA ALA A 336 -10.88 -4.88 9.75
C ALA A 336 -10.92 -5.63 8.41
N ILE A 337 -10.29 -5.06 7.37
CA ILE A 337 -10.28 -5.69 6.05
C ILE A 337 -9.16 -6.73 6.03
N GLN A 338 -9.53 -7.98 5.73
CA GLN A 338 -8.62 -9.10 5.52
C GLN A 338 -8.90 -9.78 4.18
N ARG A 339 -7.87 -10.39 3.59
CA ARG A 339 -8.00 -11.24 2.41
C ARG A 339 -8.24 -12.67 2.86
N VAL A 340 -9.21 -13.30 2.24
CA VAL A 340 -9.57 -14.70 2.45
C VAL A 340 -9.46 -15.47 1.15
N SER A 341 -9.28 -16.77 1.25
CA SER A 341 -9.29 -17.70 0.13
C SER A 341 -10.42 -18.71 0.33
N ARG A 342 -11.12 -19.04 -0.74
CA ARG A 342 -12.12 -20.11 -0.79
C ARG A 342 -12.06 -20.80 -2.15
N ASP A 343 -12.43 -22.06 -2.21
CA ASP A 343 -12.50 -22.78 -3.47
C ASP A 343 -13.92 -22.74 -4.05
N GLU A 344 -14.00 -22.54 -5.35
CA GLU A 344 -15.21 -22.70 -6.17
C GLU A 344 -14.94 -23.81 -7.18
N ILE A 345 -15.97 -24.61 -7.51
CA ILE A 345 -15.94 -25.53 -8.64
C ILE A 345 -16.65 -24.83 -9.79
N ARG A 346 -15.96 -24.69 -10.91
CA ARG A 346 -16.51 -24.10 -12.14
C ARG A 346 -16.37 -25.05 -13.29
N PHE A 347 -17.38 -25.12 -14.14
CA PHE A 347 -17.30 -25.82 -15.40
C PHE A 347 -16.66 -24.91 -16.43
N ILE A 348 -15.42 -25.24 -16.86
CA ILE A 348 -14.62 -24.43 -17.79
C ILE A 348 -14.03 -25.36 -18.85
N ASP A 349 -14.18 -25.01 -20.12
CA ASP A 349 -13.66 -25.77 -21.25
C ASP A 349 -14.05 -27.27 -21.23
N GLY A 350 -15.30 -27.56 -20.79
CA GLY A 350 -15.85 -28.92 -20.79
C GLY A 350 -15.51 -29.78 -19.56
N VAL A 351 -14.82 -29.20 -18.55
CA VAL A 351 -14.42 -29.95 -17.34
C VAL A 351 -14.69 -29.13 -16.07
N ASN A 352 -14.99 -29.83 -14.97
CA ASN A 352 -15.08 -29.22 -13.65
C ASN A 352 -13.68 -28.91 -13.14
N GLN A 353 -13.42 -27.64 -12.84
CA GLN A 353 -12.14 -27.16 -12.33
C GLN A 353 -12.31 -26.52 -10.96
N VAL A 354 -11.40 -26.82 -10.04
CA VAL A 354 -11.32 -26.14 -8.74
C VAL A 354 -10.56 -24.82 -8.93
N ILE A 355 -11.23 -23.74 -8.62
CA ILE A 355 -10.68 -22.37 -8.69
C ILE A 355 -10.61 -21.79 -7.29
N THR A 356 -9.43 -21.37 -6.86
CA THR A 356 -9.24 -20.65 -5.59
C THR A 356 -9.51 -19.17 -5.80
N ILE A 357 -10.60 -18.67 -5.21
CA ILE A 357 -10.94 -17.25 -5.18
C ILE A 357 -10.27 -16.60 -3.99
N ARG A 358 -9.58 -15.49 -4.23
CA ARG A 358 -8.99 -14.62 -3.20
C ARG A 358 -9.66 -13.27 -3.21
N GLU A 359 -10.33 -12.94 -2.11
CA GLU A 359 -11.10 -11.70 -2.00
C GLU A 359 -10.91 -11.02 -0.64
N PRO A 360 -11.03 -9.67 -0.56
CA PRO A 360 -11.05 -8.96 0.71
C PRO A 360 -12.44 -9.00 1.33
N ILE A 361 -12.49 -9.17 2.65
CA ILE A 361 -13.71 -9.10 3.46
C ILE A 361 -13.50 -8.21 4.67
N ASN A 362 -14.58 -7.73 5.28
CA ASN A 362 -14.54 -7.12 6.60
C ASN A 362 -14.67 -8.21 7.67
N LEU A 363 -13.68 -8.31 8.57
CA LEU A 363 -13.77 -9.08 9.79
C LEU A 363 -14.35 -8.25 10.93
N ALA A 364 -14.80 -8.91 12.03
CA ALA A 364 -15.43 -8.23 13.16
C ALA A 364 -14.49 -7.24 13.84
N SER A 365 -13.32 -7.68 14.30
CA SER A 365 -12.37 -6.81 14.99
C SER A 365 -10.91 -7.28 14.86
N GLU A 366 -10.01 -6.34 15.13
CA GLU A 366 -8.57 -6.57 15.25
C GLU A 366 -8.03 -5.75 16.43
N ASP A 367 -7.41 -6.41 17.38
CA ASP A 367 -6.71 -5.80 18.50
C ASP A 367 -5.20 -5.91 18.29
N ARG A 368 -4.46 -4.80 18.46
CA ARG A 368 -3.01 -4.78 18.36
C ARG A 368 -2.40 -4.08 19.55
N PHE A 369 -1.53 -4.78 20.26
CA PHE A 369 -0.72 -4.23 21.34
C PHE A 369 0.75 -4.32 20.96
N GLY A 370 1.52 -3.24 21.13
CA GLY A 370 2.92 -3.24 20.73
C GLY A 370 3.79 -2.22 21.44
N PHE A 371 5.08 -2.37 21.17
CA PHE A 371 6.15 -1.48 21.63
C PHE A 371 6.95 -1.01 20.42
N GLU A 372 7.24 0.28 20.37
CA GLU A 372 8.06 0.91 19.34
C GLU A 372 9.22 1.64 19.98
N LEU A 373 10.40 1.55 19.34
CA LEU A 373 11.61 2.26 19.71
C LEU A 373 12.26 2.87 18.46
N THR A 374 12.48 4.17 18.48
CA THR A 374 13.25 4.89 17.46
C THR A 374 14.48 5.51 18.11
N THR A 375 15.63 5.32 17.49
CA THR A 375 16.92 5.83 17.98
C THR A 375 17.59 6.69 16.92
N ASN A 376 18.16 7.83 17.33
CA ASN A 376 19.00 8.67 16.48
C ASN A 376 20.29 8.98 17.22
N TYR A 377 21.44 8.61 16.64
CA TYR A 377 22.75 8.82 17.23
C TYR A 377 23.70 9.46 16.25
N ASN A 378 24.16 10.67 16.57
CA ASN A 378 25.04 11.49 15.74
C ASN A 378 26.39 11.72 16.46
N PRO A 379 27.25 10.67 16.59
CA PRO A 379 28.51 10.79 17.36
C PRO A 379 29.43 11.84 16.80
N SER A 380 29.41 12.09 15.50
CA SER A 380 30.24 13.08 14.83
C SER A 380 29.55 13.65 13.60
N LYS A 381 30.09 14.71 12.99
CA LYS A 381 29.62 15.23 11.69
C LYS A 381 29.78 14.22 10.54
N LYS A 382 30.62 13.19 10.72
CA LYS A 382 30.89 12.17 9.70
C LYS A 382 30.04 10.91 9.83
N VAL A 383 29.39 10.70 10.98
CA VAL A 383 28.64 9.49 11.28
C VAL A 383 27.26 9.86 11.80
N ARG A 384 26.22 9.35 11.14
CA ARG A 384 24.82 9.41 11.57
C ARG A 384 24.24 8.02 11.54
N LEU A 385 23.66 7.61 12.65
CA LEU A 385 23.02 6.31 12.82
C LEU A 385 21.58 6.52 13.25
N SER A 386 20.65 5.81 12.65
CA SER A 386 19.27 5.76 13.12
C SER A 386 18.72 4.34 13.06
N GLY A 387 17.92 3.98 14.05
CA GLY A 387 17.29 2.67 14.14
C GLY A 387 15.83 2.82 14.53
N SER A 388 15.00 1.92 14.02
CA SER A 388 13.63 1.73 14.48
C SER A 388 13.37 0.25 14.73
N PHE A 389 12.66 -0.04 15.81
CA PHE A 389 12.23 -1.38 16.18
C PHE A 389 10.78 -1.30 16.62
N ASN A 390 9.94 -2.19 16.10
CA ASN A 390 8.54 -2.33 16.49
C ASN A 390 8.25 -3.81 16.69
N VAL A 391 7.67 -4.18 17.81
CA VAL A 391 7.20 -5.53 18.12
C VAL A 391 5.76 -5.44 18.58
N PHE A 392 4.92 -6.36 18.10
CA PHE A 392 3.50 -6.35 18.42
C PHE A 392 2.89 -7.74 18.42
N GLN A 393 1.84 -7.88 19.20
CA GLN A 393 0.86 -8.93 19.10
C GLN A 393 -0.40 -8.36 18.47
N GLN A 394 -0.97 -9.11 17.55
CA GLN A 394 -2.22 -8.79 16.85
C GLN A 394 -3.17 -9.97 16.99
N GLU A 395 -4.36 -9.72 17.50
CA GLU A 395 -5.46 -10.69 17.61
C GLU A 395 -6.59 -10.24 16.67
N SER A 396 -6.98 -11.09 15.74
CA SER A 396 -8.11 -10.87 14.83
C SER A 396 -9.24 -11.81 15.20
N LYS A 397 -10.50 -11.32 15.13
CA LYS A 397 -11.72 -12.08 15.43
C LYS A 397 -12.73 -11.87 14.31
N GLY A 398 -13.40 -12.94 13.90
CA GLY A 398 -14.49 -12.86 12.93
C GLY A 398 -14.81 -14.18 12.29
N LEU A 399 -16.09 -14.31 11.94
CA LEU A 399 -16.62 -15.44 11.20
C LEU A 399 -16.77 -15.04 9.74
N TYR A 400 -16.42 -15.95 8.86
CA TYR A 400 -16.55 -15.82 7.41
C TYR A 400 -17.58 -16.84 6.92
N ALA A 401 -18.71 -16.33 6.41
CA ALA A 401 -19.73 -17.13 5.77
C ALA A 401 -19.47 -17.19 4.26
N TYR A 402 -19.45 -18.37 3.69
CA TYR A 402 -19.23 -18.62 2.27
C TYR A 402 -19.99 -19.86 1.78
N ASN A 403 -20.09 -20.03 0.48
CA ASN A 403 -20.61 -21.26 -0.09
C ASN A 403 -19.44 -22.22 -0.40
N LYS A 404 -19.51 -23.42 0.15
CA LYS A 404 -18.66 -24.55 -0.26
C LYS A 404 -19.30 -25.24 -1.45
N PHE A 405 -18.51 -25.50 -2.47
CA PHE A 405 -18.94 -26.19 -3.67
C PHE A 405 -18.48 -27.65 -3.62
N ILE A 406 -19.39 -28.57 -3.89
CA ILE A 406 -19.13 -30.01 -3.99
C ILE A 406 -19.77 -30.54 -5.27
N ILE A 407 -19.20 -31.60 -5.81
CA ILE A 407 -19.81 -32.35 -6.93
C ILE A 407 -20.65 -33.46 -6.32
N ASP A 408 -21.92 -33.54 -6.65
CA ASP A 408 -22.79 -34.66 -6.28
C ASP A 408 -22.36 -35.90 -7.05
N GLU A 409 -21.93 -36.91 -6.36
CA GLU A 409 -21.43 -38.15 -6.96
C GLU A 409 -22.51 -38.89 -7.78
N THR A 410 -23.79 -38.64 -7.51
CA THR A 410 -24.91 -39.34 -8.17
C THR A 410 -25.36 -38.62 -9.44
N SER A 411 -25.47 -37.29 -9.38
CA SER A 411 -25.96 -36.48 -10.52
C SER A 411 -24.84 -35.82 -11.32
N GLY A 412 -23.64 -35.65 -10.75
CA GLY A 412 -22.55 -34.90 -11.34
C GLY A 412 -22.74 -33.36 -11.23
N ASP A 413 -23.79 -32.92 -10.57
CA ASP A 413 -24.11 -31.51 -10.44
C ASP A 413 -23.23 -30.82 -9.38
N ILE A 414 -22.95 -29.54 -9.59
CA ILE A 414 -22.25 -28.71 -8.61
C ILE A 414 -23.27 -28.19 -7.59
N ILE A 415 -23.12 -28.60 -6.34
CA ILE A 415 -23.98 -28.16 -5.22
C ILE A 415 -23.23 -27.16 -4.35
N ALA A 416 -23.89 -26.02 -4.06
CA ALA A 416 -23.38 -25.00 -3.16
C ALA A 416 -24.02 -25.14 -1.78
N THR A 417 -23.24 -25.41 -0.75
CA THR A 417 -23.68 -25.52 0.65
C THR A 417 -23.13 -24.35 1.48
N PRO A 418 -23.99 -23.64 2.24
CA PRO A 418 -23.52 -22.57 3.12
C PRO A 418 -22.64 -23.12 4.24
N GLU A 419 -21.47 -22.55 4.40
CA GLU A 419 -20.53 -22.85 5.49
C GLU A 419 -20.10 -21.57 6.21
N THR A 420 -19.65 -21.73 7.46
CA THR A 420 -19.10 -20.65 8.27
C THR A 420 -17.77 -21.09 8.84
N GLN A 421 -16.73 -20.28 8.65
CA GLN A 421 -15.39 -20.51 9.16
C GLN A 421 -15.01 -19.45 10.18
N ASP A 422 -14.41 -19.85 11.29
CA ASP A 422 -13.76 -18.93 12.22
C ASP A 422 -12.38 -18.53 11.66
N LEU A 423 -12.19 -17.23 11.41
CA LEU A 423 -10.93 -16.63 10.95
C LEU A 423 -10.17 -15.94 12.09
N GLY A 424 -10.55 -16.23 13.35
CA GLY A 424 -9.82 -15.76 14.53
C GLY A 424 -8.37 -16.26 14.52
N ASN A 425 -7.44 -15.37 14.79
CA ASN A 425 -6.04 -15.75 14.91
C ASN A 425 -5.25 -14.77 15.78
N THR A 426 -4.13 -15.26 16.34
CA THR A 426 -3.15 -14.44 17.04
C THR A 426 -1.83 -14.48 16.28
N ASN A 427 -1.28 -13.29 15.97
CA ASN A 427 -0.03 -13.12 15.27
C ASN A 427 0.94 -12.27 16.11
N ASN A 428 2.14 -12.81 16.38
CA ASN A 428 3.27 -12.08 16.95
C ASN A 428 4.26 -11.76 15.86
N SER A 429 4.56 -10.48 15.66
CA SER A 429 5.50 -10.06 14.63
C SER A 429 6.32 -8.85 15.07
N TRP A 430 7.40 -8.57 14.33
CA TRP A 430 8.26 -7.45 14.60
C TRP A 430 8.89 -6.91 13.30
N PHE A 431 9.31 -5.67 13.38
CA PHE A 431 9.97 -4.97 12.27
C PHE A 431 11.15 -4.18 12.82
N THR A 432 12.28 -4.24 12.12
CA THR A 432 13.43 -3.38 12.44
C THR A 432 14.01 -2.76 11.18
N ARG A 433 14.47 -1.52 11.33
CA ARG A 433 15.22 -0.80 10.31
C ARG A 433 16.43 -0.13 10.94
N PHE A 434 17.55 -0.24 10.30
CA PHE A 434 18.78 0.44 10.68
C PHE A 434 19.33 1.21 9.48
N ASN A 435 19.59 2.51 9.67
CA ASN A 435 20.20 3.36 8.67
C ASN A 435 21.52 3.89 9.24
N ALA A 436 22.56 3.87 8.40
CA ALA A 436 23.86 4.43 8.74
C ALA A 436 24.36 5.30 7.58
N THR A 437 24.77 6.52 7.90
CA THR A 437 25.39 7.43 6.93
C THR A 437 26.81 7.74 7.39
N PHE A 438 27.77 7.53 6.48
CA PHE A 438 29.19 7.80 6.71
C PHE A 438 29.69 8.80 5.67
N SER A 439 30.38 9.86 6.14
CA SER A 439 31.14 10.74 5.26
C SER A 439 32.55 10.17 5.12
N LEU A 440 32.84 9.58 3.96
CA LEU A 440 34.11 8.98 3.58
C LEU A 440 35.09 10.06 3.06
N PRO A 441 36.40 9.76 2.88
CA PRO A 441 37.32 10.61 2.15
C PRO A 441 36.79 11.00 0.76
N TRP A 442 37.33 12.08 0.19
CA TRP A 442 36.94 12.63 -1.12
C TRP A 442 35.47 13.09 -1.23
N GLU A 443 34.85 13.49 -0.09
CA GLU A 443 33.47 13.97 -0.01
C GLU A 443 32.42 12.93 -0.48
N ILE A 444 32.77 11.65 -0.41
CA ILE A 444 31.81 10.56 -0.70
C ILE A 444 30.95 10.34 0.55
N GLN A 445 29.63 10.33 0.36
CA GLN A 445 28.70 9.89 1.39
C GLN A 445 28.25 8.46 1.10
N MET A 446 28.43 7.58 2.06
CA MET A 446 27.93 6.21 2.03
C MET A 446 26.70 6.10 2.93
N GLN A 447 25.60 5.63 2.39
CA GLN A 447 24.37 5.34 3.12
C GLN A 447 24.08 3.85 3.05
N ASN A 448 23.80 3.25 4.21
CA ASN A 448 23.39 1.86 4.32
C ASN A 448 22.02 1.81 4.98
N ARG A 449 21.14 0.97 4.43
CA ARG A 449 19.83 0.67 5.02
C ARG A 449 19.68 -0.83 5.13
N LEU A 450 19.50 -1.30 6.36
CA LEU A 450 19.17 -2.69 6.66
C LEU A 450 17.73 -2.71 7.19
N SER A 451 16.92 -3.63 6.73
CA SER A 451 15.56 -3.83 7.23
C SER A 451 15.24 -5.31 7.34
N TYR A 452 14.53 -5.67 8.39
CA TYR A 452 13.96 -6.99 8.56
C TYR A 452 12.52 -6.86 9.00
N ARG A 453 11.65 -7.58 8.32
CA ARG A 453 10.26 -7.76 8.71
C ARG A 453 10.10 -9.20 9.19
N GLY A 454 9.59 -9.38 10.39
CA GLY A 454 9.34 -10.69 10.98
C GLY A 454 8.24 -11.47 10.26
N PRO A 455 8.09 -12.74 10.58
CA PRO A 455 7.03 -13.58 10.04
C PRO A 455 5.65 -13.04 10.40
N ARG A 456 4.65 -13.40 9.60
CA ARG A 456 3.26 -13.01 9.82
C ARG A 456 2.34 -14.21 9.65
N LYS A 457 1.33 -14.29 10.52
CA LYS A 457 0.28 -15.31 10.46
C LYS A 457 -1.10 -14.66 10.33
N THR A 458 -1.96 -15.33 9.56
CA THR A 458 -3.41 -15.10 9.51
C THR A 458 -4.10 -16.44 9.71
N ALA A 459 -5.41 -16.48 9.77
CA ALA A 459 -6.14 -17.75 9.88
C ALA A 459 -5.83 -18.74 8.73
N GLN A 460 -5.57 -18.21 7.54
CA GLN A 460 -5.35 -19.01 6.32
C GLN A 460 -3.94 -18.90 5.74
N SER A 461 -2.99 -18.19 6.37
CA SER A 461 -1.68 -17.96 5.77
C SER A 461 -0.59 -17.77 6.80
N GLU A 462 0.58 -18.33 6.53
CA GLU A 462 1.83 -18.08 7.24
C GLU A 462 2.87 -17.54 6.27
N SER A 463 3.52 -16.42 6.60
CA SER A 463 4.59 -15.83 5.79
C SER A 463 5.89 -15.80 6.56
N GLU A 464 7.00 -16.09 5.88
CA GLU A 464 8.34 -15.99 6.46
C GLU A 464 8.79 -14.54 6.62
N GLY A 465 9.84 -14.34 7.43
CA GLY A 465 10.46 -13.03 7.57
C GLY A 465 11.25 -12.63 6.33
N ILE A 466 11.32 -11.31 6.07
CA ILE A 466 12.01 -10.75 4.89
C ILE A 466 13.14 -9.84 5.36
N PHE A 467 14.37 -10.13 4.92
CA PHE A 467 15.54 -9.28 5.11
C PHE A 467 15.86 -8.53 3.82
N SER A 468 16.29 -7.27 3.93
CA SER A 468 16.76 -6.46 2.82
C SER A 468 17.88 -5.53 3.24
N ALA A 469 18.90 -5.38 2.39
CA ALA A 469 20.04 -4.49 2.59
C ALA A 469 20.28 -3.64 1.33
N ASN A 470 20.37 -2.32 1.50
CA ASN A 470 20.66 -1.38 0.42
C ASN A 470 21.89 -0.55 0.77
N ILE A 471 22.70 -0.24 -0.23
CA ILE A 471 23.89 0.63 -0.11
C ILE A 471 23.81 1.71 -1.19
N ALA A 472 24.04 2.96 -0.81
CA ALA A 472 24.19 4.06 -1.73
C ALA A 472 25.50 4.82 -1.50
N LEU A 473 26.20 5.14 -2.58
CA LEU A 473 27.37 6.02 -2.58
C LEU A 473 27.01 7.27 -3.37
N SER A 474 27.14 8.44 -2.73
CA SER A 474 26.87 9.72 -3.39
C SER A 474 28.09 10.62 -3.35
N LYS A 475 28.32 11.36 -4.43
CA LYS A 475 29.38 12.37 -4.53
C LYS A 475 28.88 13.58 -5.29
N ASP A 476 29.14 14.77 -4.73
CA ASP A 476 28.95 16.01 -5.47
C ASP A 476 30.10 16.22 -6.47
N VAL A 477 29.74 16.65 -7.68
CA VAL A 477 30.64 16.90 -8.80
C VAL A 477 30.38 18.28 -9.38
N PHE A 478 31.26 18.79 -10.25
CA PHE A 478 31.15 20.09 -10.91
C PHE A 478 30.94 21.27 -9.93
N LYS A 479 31.76 21.33 -8.84
CA LYS A 479 31.65 22.36 -7.81
C LYS A 479 30.23 22.44 -7.21
N GLU A 480 29.68 21.28 -6.82
CA GLU A 480 28.33 21.10 -6.24
C GLU A 480 27.15 21.36 -7.18
N LYS A 481 27.41 21.68 -8.47
CA LYS A 481 26.34 21.82 -9.46
C LYS A 481 25.77 20.48 -9.91
N GLY A 482 26.51 19.39 -9.77
CA GLY A 482 26.09 18.04 -10.05
C GLY A 482 26.16 17.13 -8.84
N SER A 483 25.38 16.07 -8.81
CA SER A 483 25.55 14.96 -7.89
C SER A 483 25.43 13.63 -8.61
N LEU A 484 26.31 12.69 -8.26
CA LEU A 484 26.33 11.32 -8.77
C LEU A 484 25.99 10.39 -7.62
N VAL A 485 25.01 9.49 -7.83
CA VAL A 485 24.57 8.52 -6.83
C VAL A 485 24.57 7.12 -7.44
N LEU A 486 25.45 6.26 -6.95
CA LEU A 486 25.42 4.83 -7.21
C LEU A 486 24.61 4.16 -6.10
N ASN A 487 23.56 3.44 -6.46
CA ASN A 487 22.70 2.73 -5.51
C ASN A 487 22.64 1.24 -5.87
N VAL A 488 22.84 0.38 -4.85
CA VAL A 488 22.66 -1.06 -4.91
C VAL A 488 21.50 -1.42 -3.98
N SER A 489 20.36 -1.76 -4.55
CA SER A 489 19.18 -2.22 -3.81
C SER A 489 19.22 -3.73 -3.67
N ASP A 490 18.87 -4.23 -2.48
CA ASP A 490 18.88 -5.65 -2.11
C ASP A 490 20.22 -6.34 -2.41
N VAL A 491 21.27 -5.86 -1.76
CA VAL A 491 22.68 -6.28 -1.96
C VAL A 491 22.82 -7.81 -1.93
N PHE A 492 22.06 -8.49 -1.07
CA PHE A 492 22.13 -9.95 -0.89
C PHE A 492 21.13 -10.72 -1.74
N ASN A 493 20.31 -10.03 -2.54
CA ASN A 493 19.21 -10.64 -3.32
C ASN A 493 18.26 -11.49 -2.44
N SER A 494 17.99 -11.01 -1.24
CA SER A 494 17.27 -11.72 -0.17
C SER A 494 15.82 -11.28 0.01
N ARG A 495 15.37 -10.26 -0.74
CA ARG A 495 14.01 -9.72 -0.68
C ARG A 495 13.03 -10.64 -1.41
N LYS A 496 12.84 -11.82 -0.85
CA LYS A 496 11.88 -12.82 -1.31
C LYS A 496 10.74 -12.93 -0.31
N ARG A 497 9.52 -12.93 -0.79
CA ARG A 497 8.35 -13.22 0.01
C ARG A 497 8.01 -14.69 -0.14
N LYS A 498 7.99 -15.40 0.97
CA LYS A 498 7.57 -16.79 1.06
C LYS A 498 6.36 -16.90 1.94
N SER A 499 5.36 -17.62 1.48
CA SER A 499 4.13 -17.84 2.25
C SER A 499 3.53 -19.20 1.94
N THR A 500 2.95 -19.80 2.97
CA THR A 500 2.09 -20.98 2.86
C THR A 500 0.66 -20.53 3.14
N ASN A 501 -0.24 -20.86 2.23
CA ASN A 501 -1.67 -20.55 2.35
C ASN A 501 -2.43 -21.87 2.46
N TYR A 502 -3.40 -21.90 3.35
CA TYR A 502 -4.24 -23.05 3.67
C TYR A 502 -5.68 -22.71 3.30
N ASN A 503 -6.36 -23.59 2.60
CA ASN A 503 -7.74 -23.36 2.22
C ASN A 503 -8.58 -24.60 2.57
N PRO A 504 -9.69 -24.47 3.27
CA PRO A 504 -10.19 -23.25 3.90
C PRO A 504 -9.43 -22.87 5.18
N SER A 505 -8.81 -23.84 5.88
CA SER A 505 -8.07 -23.60 7.12
C SER A 505 -6.82 -24.47 7.21
N LYS A 506 -5.97 -24.19 8.21
CA LYS A 506 -4.75 -24.97 8.47
C LYS A 506 -5.06 -26.35 9.07
N GLU A 507 -6.13 -26.45 9.85
CA GLU A 507 -6.53 -27.67 10.57
C GLU A 507 -7.07 -28.74 9.61
N ASN A 508 -7.87 -28.31 8.63
CA ASN A 508 -8.50 -29.22 7.64
C ASN A 508 -8.40 -28.62 6.23
N PRO A 509 -7.21 -28.60 5.62
CA PRO A 509 -7.02 -28.00 4.31
C PRO A 509 -7.52 -28.92 3.20
N THR A 510 -8.33 -28.37 2.28
CA THR A 510 -8.59 -28.99 0.96
C THR A 510 -7.49 -28.67 -0.03
N SER A 511 -6.78 -27.55 0.21
CA SER A 511 -5.57 -27.23 -0.56
C SER A 511 -4.53 -26.47 0.29
N ILE A 512 -3.24 -26.71 -0.01
CA ILE A 512 -2.10 -25.99 0.55
C ILE A 512 -1.30 -25.40 -0.60
N SER A 513 -1.11 -24.09 -0.58
CA SER A 513 -0.34 -23.38 -1.60
C SER A 513 0.92 -22.75 -0.98
N TYR A 514 2.10 -23.30 -1.30
CA TYR A 514 3.36 -22.62 -1.04
C TYR A 514 3.68 -21.65 -2.16
N GLN A 515 4.03 -20.41 -1.82
CA GLN A 515 4.37 -19.37 -2.77
C GLN A 515 5.70 -18.71 -2.41
N GLU A 516 6.60 -18.61 -3.38
CA GLU A 516 7.81 -17.80 -3.29
C GLU A 516 7.74 -16.73 -4.38
N SER A 517 7.84 -15.45 -4.01
CA SER A 517 7.83 -14.35 -4.95
C SER A 517 9.02 -13.42 -4.76
N GLN A 518 9.71 -13.14 -5.84
CA GLN A 518 10.75 -12.12 -5.91
C GLN A 518 10.34 -11.07 -6.95
N TRP A 519 9.60 -10.08 -6.51
CA TRP A 519 9.07 -9.03 -7.38
C TRP A 519 10.15 -8.18 -8.04
N ARG A 520 11.30 -8.04 -7.40
CA ARG A 520 12.50 -7.38 -7.95
C ARG A 520 13.73 -8.07 -7.41
N VAL A 521 14.60 -8.48 -8.31
CA VAL A 521 15.96 -8.94 -7.99
C VAL A 521 16.84 -7.76 -7.57
N ARG A 522 18.06 -8.05 -7.12
CA ARG A 522 19.06 -7.02 -6.83
C ARG A 522 19.21 -6.05 -8.01
N GLN A 523 19.13 -4.75 -7.74
CA GLN A 523 19.26 -3.71 -8.74
C GLN A 523 20.46 -2.82 -8.45
N VAL A 524 21.17 -2.44 -9.51
CA VAL A 524 22.22 -1.43 -9.47
C VAL A 524 21.77 -0.26 -10.34
N SER A 525 21.75 0.94 -9.77
CA SER A 525 21.36 2.16 -10.48
C SER A 525 22.40 3.26 -10.29
N LEU A 526 22.65 4.01 -11.36
CA LEU A 526 23.48 5.19 -11.35
C LEU A 526 22.62 6.41 -11.70
N ASN A 527 22.50 7.34 -10.77
CA ASN A 527 21.73 8.55 -10.96
C ASN A 527 22.66 9.76 -11.05
N PHE A 528 22.45 10.60 -12.05
CA PHE A 528 23.14 11.86 -12.19
C PHE A 528 22.12 13.00 -12.15
N THR A 529 22.35 13.97 -11.27
CA THR A 529 21.52 15.17 -11.16
C THR A 529 22.38 16.40 -11.43
N TYR A 530 21.97 17.26 -12.35
CA TYR A 530 22.60 18.54 -12.60
C TYR A 530 21.67 19.69 -12.23
N ARG A 531 22.18 20.66 -11.47
CA ARG A 531 21.43 21.84 -10.99
C ARG A 531 21.81 23.04 -11.85
N PHE A 532 20.93 23.42 -12.73
CA PHE A 532 21.11 24.59 -13.59
C PHE A 532 20.63 25.84 -12.85
N ASN A 533 21.47 26.88 -12.73
CA ASN A 533 21.18 28.14 -12.03
C ASN A 533 20.67 28.02 -10.58
N GLN A 534 20.92 26.88 -9.93
CA GLN A 534 20.57 26.68 -8.53
C GLN A 534 21.82 26.37 -7.70
N LYS A 535 21.94 27.00 -6.55
CA LYS A 535 22.91 26.57 -5.51
C LYS A 535 22.31 25.39 -4.76
N LYS A 536 23.14 24.44 -4.35
CA LYS A 536 22.72 23.38 -3.41
C LYS A 536 22.11 24.08 -2.19
N LYS A 537 20.83 23.86 -1.92
CA LYS A 537 20.25 24.28 -0.64
C LYS A 537 21.04 23.58 0.44
N GLN A 538 21.71 24.31 1.33
CA GLN A 538 22.25 23.72 2.56
C GLN A 538 21.12 22.95 3.21
N GLN A 539 21.36 21.66 3.45
CA GLN A 539 20.41 20.83 4.18
C GLN A 539 20.26 21.48 5.57
N ARG A 540 19.24 22.33 5.73
CA ARG A 540 18.78 22.70 7.06
C ARG A 540 18.51 21.38 7.77
N ASP A 541 19.07 21.23 8.97
CA ASP A 541 18.72 20.08 9.82
C ASP A 541 17.20 20.01 9.90
N ARG A 542 16.60 19.13 9.10
CA ARG A 542 15.18 18.83 9.20
C ARG A 542 15.02 18.24 10.59
N ARG A 543 14.37 19.01 11.45
CA ARG A 543 13.87 18.47 12.71
C ARG A 543 13.04 17.26 12.35
N SER A 544 13.42 16.13 12.89
CA SER A 544 12.75 14.85 12.77
C SER A 544 11.28 15.00 13.16
N GLY A 545 10.39 15.01 12.21
CA GLY A 545 8.95 15.17 12.48
C GLY A 545 8.06 14.90 11.29
N GLU A 546 8.58 14.97 10.07
CA GLU A 546 7.75 14.78 8.89
C GLU A 546 8.52 13.93 7.88
N ASP A 547 8.24 12.65 7.82
CA ASP A 547 8.35 11.72 6.69
C ASP A 547 8.07 10.28 7.19
N PHE A 548 6.85 10.05 7.71
CA PHE A 548 6.25 8.72 7.83
C PHE A 548 5.16 8.53 6.76
N GLU A 549 5.41 9.02 5.55
CA GLU A 549 4.71 8.58 4.35
C GLU A 549 5.69 7.89 3.42
N GLY A 550 5.93 6.65 3.74
CA GLY A 550 6.60 5.66 2.94
C GLY A 550 5.90 4.34 3.14
N SER A 551 4.58 4.31 2.93
CA SER A 551 3.95 3.07 2.55
C SER A 551 4.50 2.72 1.17
N GLU A 552 5.67 2.06 1.13
CA GLU A 552 5.96 1.22 -0.01
C GLU A 552 4.80 0.22 -0.06
N ASP A 553 3.85 0.55 -0.90
CA ASP A 553 2.81 -0.33 -1.37
C ASP A 553 3.52 -1.55 -1.94
N PHE A 554 3.60 -2.61 -1.15
CA PHE A 554 3.97 -3.89 -1.70
C PHE A 554 2.78 -4.32 -2.51
N GLY A 555 2.90 -4.03 -3.81
CA GLY A 555 1.98 -4.37 -4.84
C GLY A 555 1.36 -5.73 -4.60
N SER A 556 0.11 -5.72 -4.75
CA SER A 556 -0.71 -6.88 -5.01
C SER A 556 -0.19 -7.64 -6.20
N PRO A 557 -0.40 -8.94 -6.22
CA PRO A 557 -0.13 -9.79 -7.35
C PRO A 557 -0.98 -9.43 -8.40
#